data_03e9c2f1ae9599e60c76147553d596a2
#
_entry.id   03e9c2f1ae9599e60c76147553d596a2
#
_cell.length_a   1.000
_cell.length_b   1.000
_cell.length_c   1.000
_cell.angle_alpha   90.00
_cell.angle_beta   90.00
_cell.angle_gamma   90.00
#
_symmetry.space_group_name_H-M   'P 1'
#
loop_
_entity.id
_entity.type
_entity.pdbx_description
1 polymer ?
#
loop_
_entity_poly.entity_id
_entity_poly.type
_entity_poly.pdbx_seq_one_letter_code
_entity_poly.pdbx_strand_id
1 'polypeptide(L)'
;MKKTIILMWNPHFSSYRMEQFEDELHLLHKGMTTDYNWSIHEHDKAEDGDRFYMVRCGYGRAGIVMSGTLVGEPYCGEDWAGRGRKIYYMDMQPDYYVHTDKVPTYVSTEYLLRELPGFDWTGGKAGRVLPEALATKLEDIWARYTKKLHDEGSIDGERAAHLEWGDIYEKEIRKSWES
;
A
#
# COMPACT_ATOMS: atom_id res chain seq x y z
N MET A 1 -12.84 8.15 -14.51
CA MET A 1 -11.68 7.25 -14.62
C MET A 1 -10.89 7.29 -13.32
N LYS A 2 -10.55 6.15 -12.78
CA LYS A 2 -9.82 6.09 -11.51
C LYS A 2 -8.35 6.44 -11.72
N LYS A 3 -7.79 7.12 -10.73
CA LYS A 3 -6.41 7.55 -10.73
C LYS A 3 -5.55 6.59 -9.92
N THR A 4 -4.24 6.75 -10.03
CA THR A 4 -3.27 6.06 -9.20
C THR A 4 -2.56 7.08 -8.31
N ILE A 5 -2.58 6.79 -7.02
CA ILE A 5 -2.02 7.66 -5.98
C ILE A 5 -0.81 6.95 -5.39
N ILE A 6 0.30 7.67 -5.29
CA ILE A 6 1.53 7.12 -4.70
C ILE A 6 1.65 7.60 -3.26
N LEU A 7 1.69 6.63 -2.35
CA LEU A 7 1.91 6.87 -0.92
C LEU A 7 3.39 6.65 -0.61
N MET A 8 3.93 7.49 0.25
CA MET A 8 5.33 7.38 0.68
C MET A 8 5.37 6.98 2.15
N TRP A 9 6.22 6.02 2.46
CA TRP A 9 6.37 5.49 3.81
C TRP A 9 7.83 5.39 4.20
N ASN A 10 8.21 6.07 5.28
CA ASN A 10 9.51 5.90 5.89
C ASN A 10 9.31 5.25 7.27
N PRO A 11 9.57 3.94 7.43
CA PRO A 11 9.31 3.24 8.69
C PRO A 11 10.06 3.80 9.89
N HIS A 12 11.16 4.51 9.65
CA HIS A 12 11.95 5.09 10.73
C HIS A 12 11.28 6.33 11.35
N PHE A 13 10.56 7.11 10.55
CA PHE A 13 9.92 8.36 10.99
C PHE A 13 8.40 8.28 11.12
N SER A 14 7.78 7.34 10.45
CA SER A 14 6.32 7.19 10.43
C SER A 14 5.78 6.65 11.77
N SER A 15 4.54 7.00 12.08
CA SER A 15 3.80 6.34 13.15
C SER A 15 3.46 4.88 12.80
N TYR A 16 3.44 4.54 11.53
CA TYR A 16 3.31 3.18 11.02
C TYR A 16 4.70 2.54 11.00
N ARG A 17 4.94 1.62 11.93
CA ARG A 17 6.25 1.00 12.13
C ARG A 17 6.39 -0.28 11.33
N MET A 18 7.65 -0.72 11.13
CA MET A 18 7.94 -1.99 10.45
C MET A 18 7.26 -3.18 11.14
N GLU A 19 7.20 -3.19 12.45
CA GLU A 19 6.54 -4.24 13.24
C GLU A 19 5.05 -4.33 12.92
N GLN A 20 4.38 -3.19 12.74
CA GLN A 20 2.97 -3.16 12.36
C GLN A 20 2.77 -3.72 10.95
N PHE A 21 3.65 -3.37 10.03
CA PHE A 21 3.64 -3.90 8.66
C PHE A 21 3.80 -5.44 8.67
N GLU A 22 4.75 -5.94 9.44
CA GLU A 22 4.99 -7.38 9.57
C GLU A 22 3.79 -8.10 10.19
N ASP A 23 3.16 -7.50 11.20
CA ASP A 23 1.95 -8.05 11.83
C ASP A 23 0.80 -8.12 10.83
N GLU A 24 0.61 -7.07 10.02
CA GLU A 24 -0.44 -7.05 9.00
C GLU A 24 -0.21 -8.10 7.92
N LEU A 25 1.03 -8.26 7.46
CA LEU A 25 1.38 -9.31 6.50
C LEU A 25 1.04 -10.69 7.06
N HIS A 26 1.33 -10.90 8.34
CA HIS A 26 0.99 -12.15 9.05
C HIS A 26 -0.52 -12.39 9.12
N LEU A 27 -1.31 -11.33 9.34
CA LEU A 27 -2.77 -11.41 9.32
C LEU A 27 -3.29 -11.79 7.92
N LEU A 28 -2.67 -11.26 6.86
CA LEU A 28 -3.04 -11.63 5.49
C LEU A 28 -2.82 -13.11 5.22
N HIS A 29 -1.75 -13.69 5.75
CA HIS A 29 -1.49 -15.15 5.63
C HIS A 29 -2.60 -15.97 6.30
N LYS A 30 -3.29 -15.38 7.27
CA LYS A 30 -4.44 -16.03 7.94
C LYS A 30 -5.77 -15.73 7.25
N GLY A 31 -5.74 -15.06 6.11
CA GLY A 31 -6.94 -14.69 5.36
C GLY A 31 -7.69 -13.49 5.93
N MET A 32 -7.03 -12.65 6.71
CA MET A 32 -7.61 -11.44 7.28
C MET A 32 -7.14 -10.23 6.52
N THR A 33 -8.01 -9.22 6.39
CA THR A 33 -7.61 -7.91 5.86
C THR A 33 -7.51 -6.90 6.99
N THR A 34 -6.74 -5.85 6.74
CA THR A 34 -6.60 -4.75 7.68
C THR A 34 -7.04 -3.46 7.01
N ASP A 35 -7.78 -2.65 7.75
CA ASP A 35 -8.12 -1.29 7.33
C ASP A 35 -7.12 -0.33 7.93
N TYR A 36 -6.70 0.63 7.14
CA TYR A 36 -5.77 1.64 7.57
C TYR A 36 -6.08 2.97 6.89
N ASN A 37 -5.45 4.03 7.32
CA ASN A 37 -5.54 5.31 6.64
C ASN A 37 -4.14 5.86 6.35
N TRP A 38 -4.05 6.78 5.42
CA TRP A 38 -2.79 7.42 5.06
C TRP A 38 -3.03 8.87 4.65
N SER A 39 -2.01 9.69 4.85
CA SER A 39 -2.07 11.10 4.48
C SER A 39 -2.02 11.27 2.95
N ILE A 40 -2.85 12.16 2.43
CA ILE A 40 -2.99 12.41 1.00
C ILE A 40 -2.72 13.88 0.73
N HIS A 41 -1.56 14.18 0.17
CA HIS A 41 -1.17 15.56 -0.13
C HIS A 41 -2.07 16.18 -1.21
N GLU A 42 -2.30 15.46 -2.32
CA GLU A 42 -3.17 15.90 -3.40
C GLU A 42 -4.63 15.46 -3.17
N HIS A 43 -5.14 15.71 -1.95
CA HIS A 43 -6.47 15.29 -1.53
C HIS A 43 -7.60 15.88 -2.39
N ASP A 44 -7.37 17.04 -3.00
CA ASP A 44 -8.32 17.69 -3.90
C ASP A 44 -8.50 16.93 -5.24
N LYS A 45 -7.58 16.04 -5.55
CA LYS A 45 -7.61 15.22 -6.76
C LYS A 45 -7.99 13.76 -6.49
N ALA A 46 -7.76 13.29 -5.27
CA ALA A 46 -8.04 11.90 -4.90
C ALA A 46 -9.53 11.67 -4.65
N GLU A 47 -10.03 10.49 -5.01
CA GLU A 47 -11.43 10.14 -4.84
C GLU A 47 -11.59 8.65 -4.50
N ASP A 48 -12.78 8.30 -4.02
CA ASP A 48 -13.14 6.91 -3.72
C ASP A 48 -12.88 5.99 -4.91
N GLY A 49 -12.23 4.88 -4.64
CA GLY A 49 -11.92 3.87 -5.65
C GLY A 49 -10.61 4.09 -6.39
N ASP A 50 -9.87 5.14 -6.11
CA ASP A 50 -8.55 5.35 -6.68
C ASP A 50 -7.58 4.24 -6.25
N ARG A 51 -6.70 3.85 -7.16
CA ARG A 51 -5.65 2.86 -6.90
C ARG A 51 -4.54 3.50 -6.09
N PHE A 52 -3.91 2.76 -5.17
CA PHE A 52 -2.70 3.24 -4.53
C PHE A 52 -1.57 2.22 -4.61
N TYR A 53 -0.35 2.75 -4.58
CA TYR A 53 0.87 2.01 -4.30
C TYR A 53 1.62 2.73 -3.19
N MET A 54 2.13 1.96 -2.23
CA MET A 54 2.93 2.51 -1.14
C MET A 54 4.40 2.20 -1.41
N VAL A 55 5.22 3.24 -1.43
CA VAL A 55 6.66 3.15 -1.65
C VAL A 55 7.38 3.36 -0.32
N ARG A 56 8.12 2.33 0.10
CA ARG A 56 9.03 2.45 1.24
C ARG A 56 10.24 3.26 0.83
N CYS A 57 10.56 4.27 1.61
CA CYS A 57 11.76 5.10 1.42
C CYS A 57 12.59 5.13 2.70
N GLY A 58 13.76 5.75 2.63
CA GLY A 58 14.67 5.84 3.77
C GLY A 58 15.52 4.59 3.91
N TYR A 59 15.64 4.10 5.13
CA TYR A 59 16.53 3.00 5.46
C TYR A 59 16.00 1.66 4.94
N GLY A 60 16.91 0.79 4.49
CA GLY A 60 16.56 -0.55 4.04
C GLY A 60 16.31 -0.63 2.53
N ARG A 61 15.63 -1.68 2.09
CA ARG A 61 15.37 -1.94 0.67
C ARG A 61 14.16 -1.14 0.19
N ALA A 62 14.42 0.05 -0.31
CA ALA A 62 13.42 1.00 -0.77
C ALA A 62 12.73 0.52 -2.06
N GLY A 63 11.41 0.53 -2.06
CA GLY A 63 10.60 0.08 -3.19
C GLY A 63 9.14 -0.08 -2.80
N ILE A 64 8.34 -0.64 -3.70
CA ILE A 64 6.90 -0.83 -3.46
C ILE A 64 6.69 -1.97 -2.47
N VAL A 65 5.96 -1.68 -1.40
CA VAL A 65 5.65 -2.64 -0.32
C VAL A 65 4.17 -3.00 -0.25
N MET A 66 3.30 -2.21 -0.88
CA MET A 66 1.85 -2.38 -0.74
C MET A 66 1.14 -1.80 -1.94
N SER A 67 0.05 -2.44 -2.32
CA SER A 67 -0.92 -1.92 -3.27
C SER A 67 -2.33 -2.07 -2.72
N GLY A 68 -3.27 -1.35 -3.28
CA GLY A 68 -4.68 -1.45 -2.89
C GLY A 68 -5.53 -0.36 -3.50
N THR A 69 -6.65 -0.10 -2.84
CA THR A 69 -7.65 0.87 -3.27
C THR A 69 -7.91 1.86 -2.12
N LEU A 70 -8.02 3.13 -2.46
CA LEU A 70 -8.46 4.16 -1.53
C LEU A 70 -9.99 4.15 -1.46
N VAL A 71 -10.54 4.27 -0.26
CA VAL A 71 -11.97 4.08 -0.01
C VAL A 71 -12.53 5.32 0.69
N GLY A 72 -13.67 5.78 0.21
CA GLY A 72 -14.35 6.94 0.76
C GLY A 72 -13.74 8.27 0.30
N GLU A 73 -14.26 9.35 0.84
CA GLU A 73 -13.78 10.69 0.52
C GLU A 73 -12.62 11.10 1.44
N PRO A 74 -11.72 11.99 0.98
CA PRO A 74 -10.71 12.54 1.88
C PRO A 74 -11.33 13.26 3.07
N TYR A 75 -10.76 13.09 4.24
CA TYR A 75 -11.21 13.75 5.47
C TYR A 75 -10.04 14.42 6.18
N CYS A 76 -10.33 15.54 6.84
CA CYS A 76 -9.35 16.30 7.60
C CYS A 76 -9.14 15.69 8.98
N GLY A 77 -7.89 15.57 9.40
CA GLY A 77 -7.53 15.07 10.71
C GLY A 77 -6.32 15.78 11.27
N GLU A 78 -5.93 15.39 12.47
CA GLU A 78 -4.73 15.90 13.10
C GLU A 78 -3.47 15.38 12.40
N ASP A 79 -2.42 16.20 12.41
CA ASP A 79 -1.12 15.81 11.85
C ASP A 79 -0.54 14.64 12.67
N TRP A 80 -0.37 13.50 12.05
CA TRP A 80 0.22 12.31 12.68
C TRP A 80 1.63 12.56 13.26
N ALA A 81 2.34 13.55 12.72
CA ALA A 81 3.67 13.94 13.21
C ALA A 81 3.62 14.97 14.35
N GLY A 82 2.42 15.38 14.78
CA GLY A 82 2.26 16.29 15.91
C GLY A 82 2.68 17.73 15.64
N ARG A 83 2.73 18.15 14.37
CA ARG A 83 3.17 19.50 13.97
C ARG A 83 2.06 20.55 14.03
N GLY A 84 0.85 20.15 14.46
CA GLY A 84 -0.27 21.07 14.61
C GLY A 84 -0.94 21.54 13.32
N ARG A 85 -0.61 20.92 12.19
CA ARG A 85 -1.21 21.24 10.88
C ARG A 85 -2.45 20.39 10.65
N LYS A 86 -3.35 20.89 9.79
CA LYS A 86 -4.43 20.05 9.28
C LYS A 86 -3.91 19.20 8.11
N ILE A 87 -4.15 17.91 8.20
CA ILE A 87 -3.77 16.95 7.17
C ILE A 87 -5.01 16.21 6.70
N TYR A 88 -5.07 15.91 5.42
CA TYR A 88 -6.14 15.11 4.84
C TYR A 88 -5.70 13.66 4.72
N TYR A 89 -6.60 12.76 5.06
CA TYR A 89 -6.40 11.32 5.03
C TYR A 89 -7.46 10.65 4.18
N MET A 90 -7.15 9.48 3.68
CA MET A 90 -8.13 8.56 3.12
C MET A 90 -7.93 7.17 3.72
N ASP A 91 -9.02 6.44 3.83
CA ASP A 91 -8.97 5.05 4.23
C ASP A 91 -8.39 4.22 3.08
N MET A 92 -7.66 3.17 3.44
CA MET A 92 -7.02 2.27 2.48
C MET A 92 -7.57 0.86 2.64
N GLN A 93 -7.74 0.19 1.51
CA GLN A 93 -8.04 -1.23 1.48
C GLN A 93 -6.91 -1.92 0.70
N PRO A 94 -5.89 -2.44 1.39
CA PRO A 94 -4.78 -3.12 0.74
C PRO A 94 -5.21 -4.40 0.04
N ASP A 95 -4.59 -4.71 -1.10
CA ASP A 95 -4.78 -5.96 -1.80
C ASP A 95 -3.52 -6.81 -1.90
N TYR A 96 -2.35 -6.24 -1.72
CA TYR A 96 -1.09 -6.98 -1.75
C TYR A 96 -0.04 -6.30 -0.87
N TYR A 97 0.69 -7.13 -0.11
CA TYR A 97 1.83 -6.70 0.71
C TYR A 97 3.09 -7.42 0.26
N VAL A 98 4.22 -6.73 0.24
CA VAL A 98 5.54 -7.32 -0.03
C VAL A 98 6.54 -6.81 1.00
N HIS A 99 7.17 -7.73 1.70
CA HIS A 99 8.26 -7.39 2.63
C HIS A 99 9.57 -7.32 1.84
N THR A 100 9.96 -6.12 1.43
CA THR A 100 11.11 -5.93 0.55
C THR A 100 12.44 -6.40 1.12
N ASP A 101 12.58 -6.43 2.44
CA ASP A 101 13.81 -6.93 3.09
C ASP A 101 13.96 -8.46 3.01
N LYS A 102 12.87 -9.18 2.76
CA LYS A 102 12.84 -10.65 2.83
C LYS A 102 12.68 -11.34 1.47
N VAL A 103 12.13 -10.65 0.48
CA VAL A 103 11.96 -11.23 -0.86
C VAL A 103 13.29 -11.21 -1.64
N PRO A 104 13.52 -12.16 -2.56
CA PRO A 104 14.74 -12.16 -3.39
C PRO A 104 14.82 -10.97 -4.32
N THR A 105 13.71 -10.62 -4.93
CA THR A 105 13.59 -9.48 -5.85
C THR A 105 12.39 -8.64 -5.47
N TYR A 106 12.45 -7.35 -5.74
CA TYR A 106 11.35 -6.42 -5.46
C TYR A 106 11.36 -5.28 -6.46
N VAL A 107 10.25 -4.56 -6.55
CA VAL A 107 10.14 -3.38 -7.41
C VAL A 107 10.79 -2.21 -6.68
N SER A 108 12.08 -2.03 -6.92
CA SER A 108 12.91 -1.06 -6.20
C SER A 108 12.70 0.36 -6.71
N THR A 109 13.06 1.33 -5.87
CA THR A 109 13.07 2.74 -6.25
C THR A 109 13.99 2.97 -7.45
N GLU A 110 15.15 2.31 -7.51
CA GLU A 110 16.06 2.41 -8.65
C GLU A 110 15.42 1.92 -9.94
N TYR A 111 14.71 0.80 -9.87
CA TYR A 111 13.95 0.26 -10.99
C TYR A 111 12.88 1.24 -11.47
N LEU A 112 12.13 1.83 -10.53
CA LEU A 112 11.08 2.80 -10.85
C LEU A 112 11.65 4.07 -11.49
N LEU A 113 12.77 4.57 -11.02
CA LEU A 113 13.44 5.74 -11.60
C LEU A 113 13.88 5.48 -13.04
N ARG A 114 14.32 4.26 -13.34
CA ARG A 114 14.77 3.87 -14.68
C ARG A 114 13.59 3.59 -15.62
N GLU A 115 12.60 2.83 -15.17
CA GLU A 115 11.50 2.36 -16.02
C GLU A 115 10.33 3.36 -16.10
N LEU A 116 10.14 4.16 -15.05
CA LEU A 116 9.07 5.15 -14.96
C LEU A 116 9.63 6.52 -14.61
N PRO A 117 10.48 7.11 -15.49
CA PRO A 117 11.05 8.42 -15.23
C PRO A 117 10.00 9.52 -15.28
N GLY A 118 10.27 10.64 -14.64
CA GLY A 118 9.37 11.79 -14.61
C GLY A 118 8.50 11.88 -13.36
N PHE A 119 8.72 11.01 -12.40
CA PHE A 119 8.08 11.06 -11.09
C PHE A 119 9.14 10.87 -10.01
N ASP A 120 9.00 11.57 -8.87
CA ASP A 120 9.93 11.43 -7.75
C ASP A 120 9.54 10.22 -6.89
N TRP A 121 10.28 9.14 -7.03
CA TRP A 121 10.09 7.89 -6.30
C TRP A 121 10.91 7.81 -5.01
N THR A 122 11.83 8.76 -4.80
CA THR A 122 12.79 8.69 -3.69
C THR A 122 12.29 9.32 -2.41
N GLY A 123 11.27 10.14 -2.48
CA GLY A 123 10.76 10.87 -1.33
C GLY A 123 9.59 11.74 -1.72
N GLY A 124 9.47 12.85 -1.03
CA GLY A 124 8.37 13.78 -1.23
C GLY A 124 7.17 13.43 -0.38
N LYS A 125 6.06 14.11 -0.64
CA LYS A 125 4.84 13.95 0.16
C LYS A 125 4.06 12.73 -0.26
N ALA A 126 3.43 12.07 0.70
CA ALA A 126 2.52 10.97 0.42
C ALA A 126 1.24 11.49 -0.21
N GLY A 127 0.65 10.69 -1.11
CA GLY A 127 -0.62 11.03 -1.73
C GLY A 127 -0.49 11.95 -2.93
N ARG A 128 0.40 11.62 -3.85
CA ARG A 128 0.57 12.33 -5.12
C ARG A 128 0.02 11.50 -6.26
N VAL A 129 -0.65 12.16 -7.20
CA VAL A 129 -1.21 11.51 -8.39
C VAL A 129 -0.08 11.14 -9.35
N LEU A 130 -0.04 9.86 -9.72
CA LEU A 130 0.90 9.38 -10.75
C LEU A 130 0.31 9.68 -12.14
N PRO A 131 1.08 10.27 -13.07
CA PRO A 131 0.60 10.48 -14.43
C PRO A 131 0.09 9.18 -15.07
N GLU A 132 -1.00 9.27 -15.80
CA GLU A 132 -1.73 8.11 -16.34
C GLU A 132 -0.84 7.17 -17.17
N ALA A 133 0.05 7.72 -17.98
CA ALA A 133 0.98 6.93 -18.80
C ALA A 133 1.90 6.06 -17.94
N LEU A 134 2.37 6.61 -16.81
CA LEU A 134 3.21 5.87 -15.86
C LEU A 134 2.38 4.89 -15.04
N ALA A 135 1.15 5.25 -14.69
CA ALA A 135 0.25 4.39 -13.93
C ALA A 135 -0.08 3.11 -14.70
N THR A 136 -0.33 3.20 -15.98
CA THR A 136 -0.60 2.04 -16.84
C THR A 136 0.59 1.09 -16.87
N LYS A 137 1.80 1.63 -17.00
CA LYS A 137 3.03 0.82 -16.97
C LYS A 137 3.26 0.18 -15.60
N LEU A 138 2.99 0.92 -14.53
CA LEU A 138 3.17 0.40 -13.17
C LEU A 138 2.21 -0.76 -12.89
N GLU A 139 0.96 -0.67 -13.32
CA GLU A 139 0.00 -1.77 -13.17
C GLU A 139 0.51 -3.04 -13.84
N ASP A 140 1.06 -2.95 -15.03
CA ASP A 140 1.63 -4.09 -15.74
C ASP A 140 2.86 -4.65 -15.01
N ILE A 141 3.76 -3.79 -14.58
CA ILE A 141 4.96 -4.20 -13.82
C ILE A 141 4.54 -4.93 -12.54
N TRP A 142 3.60 -4.36 -11.80
CA TRP A 142 3.14 -4.92 -10.53
C TRP A 142 2.41 -6.24 -10.70
N ALA A 143 1.54 -6.34 -11.71
CA ALA A 143 0.83 -7.59 -12.00
C ALA A 143 1.80 -8.72 -12.32
N ARG A 144 2.81 -8.47 -13.13
CA ARG A 144 3.83 -9.48 -13.48
C ARG A 144 4.68 -9.86 -12.26
N TYR A 145 5.08 -8.88 -11.47
CA TYR A 145 5.89 -9.11 -10.27
C TYR A 145 5.14 -9.94 -9.23
N THR A 146 3.91 -9.55 -8.90
CA THR A 146 3.11 -10.24 -7.87
C THR A 146 2.72 -11.65 -8.30
N LYS A 147 2.47 -11.86 -9.60
CA LYS A 147 2.22 -13.20 -10.12
C LYS A 147 3.45 -14.10 -9.95
N LYS A 148 4.62 -13.58 -10.29
CA LYS A 148 5.90 -14.31 -10.12
C LYS A 148 6.12 -14.67 -8.65
N LEU A 149 5.93 -13.72 -7.74
CA LEU A 149 6.11 -13.94 -6.31
C LEU A 149 5.14 -14.98 -5.77
N HIS A 150 3.89 -14.93 -6.21
CA HIS A 150 2.87 -15.92 -5.85
C HIS A 150 3.22 -17.32 -6.40
N ASP A 151 3.64 -17.41 -7.65
CA ASP A 151 4.01 -18.69 -8.29
C ASP A 151 5.24 -19.33 -7.62
N GLU A 152 6.13 -18.52 -7.07
CA GLU A 152 7.28 -18.97 -6.30
C GLU A 152 6.92 -19.42 -4.86
N GLY A 153 5.68 -19.22 -4.44
CA GLY A 153 5.20 -19.60 -3.11
C GLY A 153 5.80 -18.77 -1.98
N SER A 154 6.18 -17.53 -2.24
CA SER A 154 6.79 -16.66 -1.23
C SER A 154 5.83 -16.33 -0.09
N ILE A 155 6.28 -16.51 1.15
CA ILE A 155 5.54 -16.10 2.34
C ILE A 155 5.74 -14.63 2.70
N ASP A 156 6.65 -13.94 2.01
CA ASP A 156 6.97 -12.54 2.26
C ASP A 156 6.20 -11.59 1.34
N GLY A 157 5.25 -12.13 0.57
CA GLY A 157 4.25 -11.41 -0.18
C GLY A 157 2.92 -12.13 -0.09
N GLU A 158 1.83 -11.39 -0.01
CA GLU A 158 0.50 -11.98 0.15
C GLU A 158 -0.58 -11.12 -0.50
N ARG A 159 -1.52 -11.79 -1.12
CA ARG A 159 -2.66 -11.19 -1.80
C ARG A 159 -3.91 -11.26 -0.93
N ALA A 160 -4.57 -10.12 -0.75
CA ALA A 160 -5.85 -10.02 -0.04
C ALA A 160 -7.04 -9.72 -0.99
N ALA A 161 -6.75 -9.59 -2.29
CA ALA A 161 -7.69 -9.07 -3.30
C ALA A 161 -8.97 -9.89 -3.49
N HIS A 162 -8.99 -11.13 -3.03
CA HIS A 162 -10.15 -12.02 -3.18
C HIS A 162 -11.07 -12.04 -1.96
N LEU A 163 -10.69 -11.32 -0.92
CA LEU A 163 -11.43 -11.35 0.33
C LEU A 163 -12.15 -10.01 0.49
N GLU A 164 -13.46 -10.02 0.26
CA GLU A 164 -14.29 -8.90 0.65
C GLU A 164 -14.37 -8.89 2.17
N TRP A 165 -14.47 -7.67 2.74
CA TRP A 165 -14.50 -7.49 4.19
C TRP A 165 -15.58 -8.36 4.86
N GLY A 166 -16.75 -8.47 4.23
CA GLY A 166 -17.85 -9.28 4.75
C GLY A 166 -17.53 -10.77 4.84
N ASP A 167 -16.83 -11.30 3.85
CA ASP A 167 -16.46 -12.73 3.82
C ASP A 167 -15.47 -13.09 4.93
N ILE A 168 -14.53 -12.20 5.20
CA ILE A 168 -13.55 -12.41 6.27
C ILE A 168 -14.22 -12.36 7.63
N TYR A 169 -15.09 -11.38 7.82
CA TYR A 169 -15.84 -11.20 9.06
C TYR A 169 -16.72 -12.43 9.34
N GLU A 170 -17.44 -12.92 8.35
CA GLU A 170 -18.27 -14.13 8.48
C GLU A 170 -17.43 -15.36 8.82
N LYS A 171 -16.28 -15.53 8.18
CA LYS A 171 -15.37 -16.64 8.41
C LYS A 171 -14.85 -16.65 9.86
N GLU A 172 -14.45 -15.53 10.39
CA GLU A 172 -13.94 -15.43 11.75
C GLU A 172 -15.03 -15.60 12.79
N ILE A 173 -16.24 -15.08 12.54
CA ILE A 173 -17.39 -15.28 13.42
C ILE A 173 -17.78 -16.75 13.45
N ARG A 174 -17.84 -17.43 12.30
CA ARG A 174 -18.16 -18.86 12.23
C ARG A 174 -17.15 -19.71 13.01
N LYS A 175 -15.87 -19.40 12.88
CA LYS A 175 -14.82 -20.07 13.64
C LYS A 175 -15.02 -19.91 15.15
N SER A 176 -15.42 -18.71 15.60
CA SER A 176 -15.64 -18.47 17.02
C SER A 176 -16.88 -19.18 17.55
N TRP A 177 -17.87 -19.49 16.68
CA TRP A 177 -19.05 -20.26 17.07
C TRP A 177 -18.83 -21.77 17.05
N GLU A 178 -17.88 -22.26 16.27
CA GLU A 178 -17.56 -23.67 16.15
C GLU A 178 -16.53 -24.16 17.16
N SER A 179 -15.93 -23.24 17.90
CA SER A 179 -14.91 -23.57 18.90
C SER A 179 -15.46 -23.74 20.31
#